data_bba227fb42f6679bd03973ea0a07dc6b
#
_entry.id   bba227fb42f6679bd03973ea0a07dc6b
#
_cell.length_a   1.000
_cell.length_b   1.000
_cell.length_c   1.000
_cell.angle_alpha   90.00
_cell.angle_beta   90.00
_cell.angle_gamma   90.00
#
_symmetry.space_group_name_H-M   'P 1'
#
loop_
_entity.id
_entity.type
_entity.pdbx_description
1 polymer ?
#
loop_
_entity_poly.entity_id
_entity_poly.type
_entity_poly.pdbx_seq_one_letter_code
_entity_poly.pdbx_strand_id
1 'polypeptide(L)'
;QPWTMSTWNKHYHWKTKGCTPWARAWLAEQLEGRSMPLRAGDSSPDAPSVHVDKLTSFDGDVELGNRKGKLITIYDCVVTLSWSGKADDGSEVSGTITFPEVSHEVEDNQESYRFETEMSTPSSGATLAAYDVVRKQLAPSLEDVFKRFRPQLIETHAKDLGHEGEAQTKEAPAAG
;
A
#
# COMPACT_ATOMS: atom_id res chain seq x y z
N GLN A 1 -29.26 20.26 9.38
CA GLN A 1 -28.70 21.31 10.20
C GLN A 1 -27.23 21.04 10.48
N PRO A 2 -26.36 21.87 9.95
CA PRO A 2 -24.93 21.67 10.22
C PRO A 2 -24.59 21.74 11.70
N TRP A 3 -25.24 22.63 12.40
CA TRP A 3 -24.98 22.77 13.83
C TRP A 3 -25.38 21.50 14.58
N THR A 4 -26.40 20.82 14.11
CA THR A 4 -26.83 19.56 14.73
C THR A 4 -25.76 18.49 14.56
N MET A 5 -25.20 18.38 13.37
CA MET A 5 -24.11 17.45 13.10
C MET A 5 -22.90 17.78 13.95
N SER A 6 -22.56 19.08 14.01
CA SER A 6 -21.42 19.52 14.79
C SER A 6 -21.60 19.19 16.26
N THR A 7 -22.82 19.45 16.77
CA THR A 7 -23.12 19.17 18.17
C THR A 7 -23.05 17.68 18.44
N TRP A 8 -23.55 16.88 17.52
CA TRP A 8 -23.51 15.44 17.65
C TRP A 8 -22.06 14.93 17.73
N ASN A 9 -21.22 15.34 16.79
CA ASN A 9 -19.83 14.93 16.77
C ASN A 9 -19.10 15.35 18.03
N LYS A 10 -19.36 16.55 18.48
CA LYS A 10 -18.74 17.06 19.68
C LYS A 10 -19.15 16.25 20.91
N HIS A 11 -20.42 15.91 20.97
CA HIS A 11 -20.96 15.14 22.10
C HIS A 11 -20.33 13.76 22.18
N TYR A 12 -20.11 13.13 21.03
CA TYR A 12 -19.55 11.78 20.99
C TYR A 12 -18.03 11.81 20.74
N HIS A 13 -17.45 12.99 20.66
CA HIS A 13 -16.01 13.14 20.43
C HIS A 13 -15.56 12.40 19.18
N TRP A 14 -16.36 12.47 18.13
CA TRP A 14 -16.10 11.79 16.88
C TRP A 14 -15.60 12.78 15.84
N LYS A 15 -14.39 12.53 15.30
CA LYS A 15 -13.82 13.33 14.24
C LYS A 15 -13.26 12.39 13.18
N THR A 16 -13.30 12.84 11.94
CA THR A 16 -12.72 12.06 10.86
C THR A 16 -11.94 12.98 9.94
N LYS A 17 -10.99 12.40 9.25
CA LYS A 17 -10.20 13.09 8.25
C LYS A 17 -10.02 12.19 7.04
N GLY A 18 -10.37 12.70 5.84
CA GLY A 18 -10.11 12.01 4.60
C GLY A 18 -8.63 12.12 4.24
N CYS A 19 -8.01 11.01 3.92
CA CYS A 19 -6.58 10.96 3.65
C CYS A 19 -6.27 10.32 2.31
N THR A 20 -7.26 10.25 1.43
CA THR A 20 -7.11 9.53 0.16
C THR A 20 -5.98 10.08 -0.72
N PRO A 21 -5.87 11.41 -0.93
CA PRO A 21 -4.76 11.91 -1.76
C PRO A 21 -3.40 11.61 -1.16
N TRP A 22 -3.27 11.75 0.15
CA TRP A 22 -2.01 11.42 0.83
C TRP A 22 -1.68 9.93 0.65
N ALA A 23 -2.70 9.07 0.81
CA ALA A 23 -2.49 7.63 0.72
C ALA A 23 -1.99 7.23 -0.66
N ARG A 24 -2.61 7.79 -1.72
CA ARG A 24 -2.18 7.51 -3.07
C ARG A 24 -0.73 7.95 -3.29
N ALA A 25 -0.39 9.14 -2.84
CA ALA A 25 0.97 9.66 -3.02
C ALA A 25 1.98 8.83 -2.24
N TRP A 26 1.64 8.46 -1.00
CA TRP A 26 2.55 7.67 -0.17
C TRP A 26 2.78 6.28 -0.77
N LEU A 27 1.70 5.63 -1.21
CA LEU A 27 1.83 4.31 -1.81
C LEU A 27 2.64 4.37 -3.11
N ALA A 28 2.40 5.39 -3.93
CA ALA A 28 3.19 5.56 -5.15
C ALA A 28 4.66 5.70 -4.83
N GLU A 29 4.98 6.53 -3.84
CA GLU A 29 6.38 6.74 -3.46
C GLU A 29 7.03 5.46 -2.96
N GLN A 30 6.30 4.66 -2.18
CA GLN A 30 6.85 3.45 -1.60
C GLN A 30 6.94 2.29 -2.58
N LEU A 31 6.04 2.24 -3.56
CA LEU A 31 5.94 1.10 -4.45
C LEU A 31 6.71 1.28 -5.76
N GLU A 32 6.70 2.50 -6.30
CA GLU A 32 7.35 2.73 -7.60
C GLU A 32 8.85 2.56 -7.45
N GLY A 33 9.45 1.86 -8.42
CA GLY A 33 10.87 1.62 -8.41
C GLY A 33 11.30 0.36 -7.67
N ARG A 34 10.39 -0.30 -6.95
CA ARG A 34 10.74 -1.57 -6.30
C ARG A 34 11.11 -2.58 -7.37
N SER A 35 12.15 -3.32 -7.14
CA SER A 35 12.67 -4.22 -8.16
C SER A 35 13.12 -5.55 -7.59
N MET A 36 13.29 -6.52 -8.49
CA MET A 36 13.76 -7.84 -8.13
C MET A 36 14.63 -8.36 -9.26
N PRO A 37 15.85 -8.83 -8.97
CA PRO A 37 16.69 -9.42 -10.01
C PRO A 37 16.11 -10.75 -10.46
N LEU A 38 16.33 -11.11 -11.73
CA LEU A 38 15.87 -12.40 -12.22
C LEU A 38 16.66 -13.53 -11.59
N ARG A 39 17.90 -13.28 -11.20
CA ARG A 39 18.73 -14.27 -10.53
C ARG A 39 19.06 -13.78 -9.14
N ALA A 40 18.77 -14.63 -8.16
CA ALA A 40 19.01 -14.27 -6.77
C ALA A 40 20.45 -13.84 -6.56
N GLY A 41 20.63 -12.72 -5.87
CA GLY A 41 21.96 -12.23 -5.54
C GLY A 41 22.69 -11.50 -6.64
N ASP A 42 22.10 -11.38 -7.83
CA ASP A 42 22.75 -10.68 -8.92
C ASP A 42 22.49 -9.19 -8.81
N SER A 43 23.48 -8.46 -8.35
CA SER A 43 23.37 -7.02 -8.15
C SER A 43 24.17 -6.21 -9.16
N SER A 44 24.61 -6.84 -10.25
CA SER A 44 25.37 -6.10 -11.26
C SER A 44 24.45 -5.08 -11.95
N PRO A 45 25.00 -3.94 -12.39
CA PRO A 45 24.17 -2.88 -12.98
C PRO A 45 23.39 -3.31 -14.21
N ASP A 46 23.93 -4.26 -14.96
CA ASP A 46 23.31 -4.73 -16.20
C ASP A 46 22.51 -6.02 -16.00
N ALA A 47 22.32 -6.44 -14.75
CA ALA A 47 21.60 -7.69 -14.47
C ALA A 47 20.16 -7.56 -14.91
N PRO A 48 19.60 -8.60 -15.55
CA PRO A 48 18.18 -8.59 -15.87
C PRO A 48 17.35 -8.49 -14.58
N SER A 49 16.35 -7.64 -14.62
CA SER A 49 15.49 -7.45 -13.46
C SER A 49 14.10 -7.02 -13.91
N VAL A 50 13.15 -7.14 -12.97
CA VAL A 50 11.79 -6.63 -13.14
C VAL A 50 11.56 -5.60 -12.06
N HIS A 51 10.75 -4.61 -12.36
CA HIS A 51 10.51 -3.53 -11.41
C HIS A 51 9.12 -2.95 -11.59
N VAL A 52 8.63 -2.32 -10.53
CA VAL A 52 7.37 -1.59 -10.55
C VAL A 52 7.63 -0.23 -11.20
N ASP A 53 6.85 0.09 -12.22
CA ASP A 53 6.97 1.38 -12.91
C ASP A 53 6.12 2.45 -12.24
N LYS A 54 4.81 2.25 -12.23
CA LYS A 54 3.87 3.28 -11.80
C LYS A 54 2.71 2.68 -11.05
N LEU A 55 2.19 3.46 -10.10
CA LEU A 55 0.87 3.24 -9.54
C LEU A 55 -0.13 3.80 -10.54
N THR A 56 -0.76 2.91 -11.31
CA THR A 56 -1.62 3.34 -12.41
C THR A 56 -3.05 3.57 -11.97
N SER A 57 -3.49 2.93 -10.89
CA SER A 57 -4.85 3.10 -10.41
C SER A 57 -4.90 2.90 -8.90
N PHE A 58 -5.59 3.80 -8.25
CA PHE A 58 -5.85 3.71 -6.81
C PHE A 58 -7.33 4.04 -6.62
N ASP A 59 -8.12 3.01 -6.32
CA ASP A 59 -9.56 3.15 -6.26
C ASP A 59 -10.04 2.81 -4.85
N GLY A 60 -10.64 3.79 -4.20
CA GLY A 60 -11.11 3.64 -2.83
C GLY A 60 -10.85 4.87 -2.01
N ASP A 61 -11.29 4.82 -0.77
CA ASP A 61 -11.17 5.94 0.16
C ASP A 61 -10.36 5.53 1.37
N VAL A 62 -9.64 6.51 1.93
CA VAL A 62 -8.85 6.32 3.13
C VAL A 62 -9.25 7.40 4.13
N GLU A 63 -9.63 6.97 5.33
CA GLU A 63 -10.00 7.88 6.40
C GLU A 63 -9.35 7.47 7.71
N LEU A 64 -9.06 8.47 8.51
CA LEU A 64 -8.64 8.25 9.89
C LEU A 64 -9.67 8.92 10.78
N GLY A 65 -10.15 8.21 11.79
CA GLY A 65 -11.11 8.73 12.73
C GLY A 65 -10.55 8.76 14.14
N ASN A 66 -11.04 9.71 14.92
CA ASN A 66 -10.74 9.77 16.35
C ASN A 66 -12.07 9.75 17.07
N ARG A 67 -12.32 8.65 17.77
CA ARG A 67 -13.54 8.48 18.52
C ARG A 67 -13.18 8.31 19.98
N LYS A 68 -13.50 9.33 20.78
CA LYS A 68 -13.24 9.32 22.22
C LYS A 68 -11.78 9.02 22.53
N GLY A 69 -10.88 9.61 21.72
CA GLY A 69 -9.45 9.43 21.92
C GLY A 69 -8.88 8.18 21.28
N LYS A 70 -9.70 7.35 20.67
CA LYS A 70 -9.23 6.14 20.02
C LYS A 70 -9.17 6.36 18.51
N LEU A 71 -8.02 6.06 17.93
CA LEU A 71 -7.83 6.22 16.49
C LEU A 71 -8.34 4.99 15.76
N ILE A 72 -9.08 5.22 14.71
CA ILE A 72 -9.68 4.16 13.89
C ILE A 72 -9.31 4.43 12.45
N THR A 73 -8.76 3.42 11.78
CA THR A 73 -8.43 3.52 10.36
C THR A 73 -9.53 2.85 9.56
N ILE A 74 -9.97 3.53 8.51
CA ILE A 74 -11.05 3.03 7.65
C ILE A 74 -10.58 3.18 6.22
N TYR A 75 -10.25 2.06 5.59
CA TYR A 75 -9.84 2.10 4.19
C TYR A 75 -10.06 0.76 3.53
N ASP A 76 -10.37 0.81 2.24
CA ASP A 76 -10.54 -0.38 1.41
C ASP A 76 -10.30 0.07 -0.02
N CYS A 77 -9.17 -0.32 -0.56
CA CYS A 77 -8.70 0.22 -1.83
C CYS A 77 -8.26 -0.89 -2.76
N VAL A 78 -8.41 -0.63 -4.06
CA VAL A 78 -7.84 -1.47 -5.11
C VAL A 78 -6.62 -0.73 -5.65
N VAL A 79 -5.48 -1.39 -5.63
CA VAL A 79 -4.22 -0.81 -6.07
C VAL A 79 -3.74 -1.55 -7.31
N THR A 80 -3.52 -0.83 -8.39
CA THR A 80 -3.01 -1.41 -9.63
C THR A 80 -1.69 -0.76 -10.00
N LEU A 81 -0.72 -1.60 -10.31
CA LEU A 81 0.63 -1.17 -10.64
C LEU A 81 1.00 -1.68 -12.03
N SER A 82 1.81 -0.90 -12.74
CA SER A 82 2.46 -1.41 -13.94
C SER A 82 3.86 -1.86 -13.58
N TRP A 83 4.32 -2.93 -14.23
CA TRP A 83 5.68 -3.41 -14.05
C TRP A 83 6.31 -3.66 -15.40
N SER A 84 7.63 -3.62 -15.43
CA SER A 84 8.39 -3.92 -16.64
C SER A 84 9.77 -4.42 -16.27
N GLY A 85 10.51 -4.83 -17.26
CA GLY A 85 11.86 -5.28 -17.05
C GLY A 85 12.44 -5.88 -18.31
N LYS A 86 13.53 -6.61 -18.13
CA LYS A 86 14.19 -7.30 -19.23
C LYS A 86 14.39 -8.76 -18.87
N ALA A 87 14.09 -9.62 -19.84
CA ALA A 87 14.33 -11.04 -19.71
C ALA A 87 15.81 -11.35 -19.94
N ASP A 88 16.19 -12.60 -19.68
CA ASP A 88 17.57 -13.05 -19.82
C ASP A 88 18.12 -12.87 -21.24
N ASP A 89 17.23 -12.95 -22.24
CA ASP A 89 17.65 -12.79 -23.63
C ASP A 89 17.63 -11.34 -24.10
N GLY A 90 17.37 -10.39 -23.17
CA GLY A 90 17.32 -8.98 -23.50
C GLY A 90 15.95 -8.49 -23.95
N SER A 91 14.97 -9.37 -24.11
CA SER A 91 13.63 -8.95 -24.50
C SER A 91 12.99 -8.14 -23.38
N GLU A 92 12.20 -7.15 -23.78
CA GLU A 92 11.46 -6.36 -22.83
C GLU A 92 10.18 -7.08 -22.43
N VAL A 93 9.83 -6.97 -21.14
CA VAL A 93 8.60 -7.56 -20.62
C VAL A 93 7.86 -6.50 -19.82
N SER A 94 6.55 -6.62 -19.80
CA SER A 94 5.73 -5.68 -19.03
C SER A 94 4.38 -6.30 -18.70
N GLY A 95 3.69 -5.67 -17.76
CA GLY A 95 2.37 -6.13 -17.37
C GLY A 95 1.85 -5.34 -16.19
N THR A 96 0.95 -5.96 -15.44
CA THR A 96 0.30 -5.31 -14.29
C THR A 96 0.32 -6.22 -13.08
N ILE A 97 0.22 -5.59 -11.91
CA ILE A 97 -0.01 -6.23 -10.62
C ILE A 97 -1.16 -5.49 -9.97
N THR A 98 -2.20 -6.24 -9.56
CA THR A 98 -3.34 -5.64 -8.88
C THR A 98 -3.49 -6.25 -7.51
N PHE A 99 -3.62 -5.40 -6.50
CA PHE A 99 -3.97 -5.80 -5.16
C PHE A 99 -5.44 -5.41 -4.95
N PRO A 100 -6.35 -6.37 -5.05
CA PRO A 100 -7.78 -6.05 -5.04
C PRO A 100 -8.32 -5.63 -3.69
N GLU A 101 -7.59 -5.93 -2.63
CA GLU A 101 -8.06 -5.51 -1.31
C GLU A 101 -6.90 -5.07 -0.46
N VAL A 102 -6.68 -3.74 -0.42
CA VAL A 102 -5.78 -3.11 0.53
C VAL A 102 -6.68 -2.43 1.53
N SER A 103 -6.97 -3.11 2.63
CA SER A 103 -8.01 -2.67 3.54
C SER A 103 -7.60 -2.83 5.00
N HIS A 104 -8.30 -2.09 5.86
CA HIS A 104 -8.06 -2.20 7.30
C HIS A 104 -8.44 -3.59 7.81
N GLU A 105 -9.36 -4.27 7.15
CA GLU A 105 -9.77 -5.60 7.58
C GLU A 105 -8.66 -6.63 7.37
N VAL A 106 -7.91 -6.50 6.28
CA VAL A 106 -6.78 -7.40 6.04
C VAL A 106 -5.78 -7.26 7.18
N GLU A 107 -5.51 -6.02 7.61
CA GLU A 107 -4.58 -5.80 8.72
C GLU A 107 -5.16 -6.29 10.04
N ASP A 108 -6.43 -6.02 10.28
CA ASP A 108 -7.08 -6.48 11.53
C ASP A 108 -7.04 -7.98 11.65
N ASN A 109 -7.24 -8.69 10.56
CA ASN A 109 -7.30 -10.14 10.54
C ASN A 109 -5.93 -10.78 10.31
N GLN A 110 -4.89 -9.96 10.13
CA GLN A 110 -3.53 -10.43 9.90
C GLN A 110 -3.45 -11.37 8.71
N GLU A 111 -4.18 -11.04 7.66
CA GLU A 111 -4.20 -11.84 6.44
C GLU A 111 -3.09 -11.40 5.48
N SER A 112 -2.75 -12.30 4.56
CA SER A 112 -1.85 -11.96 3.48
C SER A 112 -2.57 -11.13 2.44
N TYR A 113 -1.82 -10.26 1.77
CA TYR A 113 -2.38 -9.42 0.71
C TYR A 113 -2.44 -10.23 -0.59
N ARG A 114 -3.66 -10.48 -1.05
CA ARG A 114 -3.88 -11.19 -2.31
C ARG A 114 -3.54 -10.28 -3.47
N PHE A 115 -3.02 -10.86 -4.54
CA PHE A 115 -2.70 -10.09 -5.73
C PHE A 115 -2.98 -10.91 -6.98
N GLU A 116 -3.15 -10.19 -8.09
CA GLU A 116 -3.33 -10.76 -9.42
C GLU A 116 -2.31 -10.11 -10.33
N THR A 117 -1.75 -10.89 -11.25
CA THR A 117 -0.74 -10.39 -12.16
C THR A 117 -1.10 -10.74 -13.59
N GLU A 118 -0.63 -9.89 -14.51
CA GLU A 118 -0.76 -10.15 -15.94
C GLU A 118 0.53 -9.76 -16.64
N MET A 119 0.84 -10.47 -17.71
CA MET A 119 1.93 -10.10 -18.60
C MET A 119 1.33 -9.66 -19.92
N SER A 120 1.66 -8.46 -20.36
CA SER A 120 1.18 -7.91 -21.63
C SER A 120 2.04 -8.33 -22.81
N THR A 121 3.26 -8.76 -22.54
CA THR A 121 4.23 -9.14 -23.56
C THR A 121 3.91 -10.55 -24.07
N PRO A 122 4.10 -10.82 -25.36
CA PRO A 122 3.91 -12.18 -25.85
C PRO A 122 4.83 -13.17 -25.14
N SER A 123 4.29 -14.39 -24.94
CA SER A 123 5.00 -15.41 -24.19
C SER A 123 6.17 -16.00 -24.95
N SER A 124 7.26 -16.20 -24.23
CA SER A 124 8.42 -16.97 -24.70
C SER A 124 9.03 -17.59 -23.46
N GLY A 125 9.99 -18.48 -23.65
CA GLY A 125 10.67 -19.05 -22.49
C GLY A 125 11.28 -17.99 -21.59
N ALA A 126 11.95 -17.02 -22.21
CA ALA A 126 12.62 -15.96 -21.46
C ALA A 126 11.63 -15.01 -20.78
N THR A 127 10.57 -14.60 -21.50
CA THR A 127 9.62 -13.67 -20.92
C THR A 127 8.79 -14.35 -19.82
N LEU A 128 8.48 -15.62 -19.96
CA LEU A 128 7.78 -16.33 -18.89
C LEU A 128 8.64 -16.48 -17.65
N ALA A 129 9.95 -16.68 -17.82
CA ALA A 129 10.83 -16.76 -16.67
C ALA A 129 10.86 -15.43 -15.91
N ALA A 130 10.89 -14.32 -16.64
CA ALA A 130 10.83 -12.99 -16.02
C ALA A 130 9.49 -12.79 -15.30
N TYR A 131 8.41 -13.21 -15.95
CA TYR A 131 7.08 -13.08 -15.35
C TYR A 131 6.97 -13.91 -14.06
N ASP A 132 7.61 -15.08 -14.03
CA ASP A 132 7.62 -15.88 -12.82
C ASP A 132 8.25 -15.15 -11.65
N VAL A 133 9.30 -14.37 -11.91
CA VAL A 133 9.92 -13.56 -10.85
C VAL A 133 8.92 -12.52 -10.33
N VAL A 134 8.14 -11.93 -11.22
CA VAL A 134 7.10 -10.98 -10.79
C VAL A 134 6.09 -11.68 -9.87
N ARG A 135 5.58 -12.82 -10.30
CA ARG A 135 4.54 -13.52 -9.54
C ARG A 135 5.03 -14.09 -8.23
N LYS A 136 6.25 -14.62 -8.22
CA LYS A 136 6.73 -15.37 -7.07
C LYS A 136 7.58 -14.55 -6.13
N GLN A 137 8.14 -13.44 -6.58
CA GLN A 137 9.07 -12.67 -5.78
C GLN A 137 8.70 -11.20 -5.70
N LEU A 138 8.54 -10.52 -6.83
CA LEU A 138 8.30 -9.08 -6.78
C LEU A 138 6.97 -8.74 -6.11
N ALA A 139 5.86 -9.31 -6.61
CA ALA A 139 4.56 -8.98 -6.06
C ALA A 139 4.45 -9.34 -4.58
N PRO A 140 4.88 -10.55 -4.14
CA PRO A 140 4.84 -10.83 -2.70
C PRO A 140 5.68 -9.88 -1.87
N SER A 141 6.80 -9.40 -2.41
CA SER A 141 7.67 -8.51 -1.65
C SER A 141 7.03 -7.15 -1.37
N LEU A 142 6.00 -6.78 -2.12
CA LEU A 142 5.34 -5.48 -1.93
C LEU A 142 4.44 -5.45 -0.71
N GLU A 143 4.15 -6.60 -0.12
CA GLU A 143 3.27 -6.68 1.04
C GLU A 143 3.79 -5.85 2.22
N ASP A 144 5.10 -5.74 2.35
CA ASP A 144 5.66 -4.98 3.47
C ASP A 144 5.24 -3.51 3.42
N VAL A 145 5.03 -2.97 2.22
CA VAL A 145 4.57 -1.59 2.08
C VAL A 145 3.17 -1.44 2.67
N PHE A 146 2.28 -2.38 2.34
CA PHE A 146 0.91 -2.30 2.85
C PHE A 146 0.86 -2.49 4.35
N LYS A 147 1.77 -3.28 4.91
CA LYS A 147 1.82 -3.48 6.35
C LYS A 147 2.32 -2.24 7.09
N ARG A 148 3.12 -1.41 6.43
CA ARG A 148 3.58 -0.15 7.00
C ARG A 148 2.58 0.99 6.80
N PHE A 149 1.58 0.78 5.97
CA PHE A 149 0.65 1.84 5.61
C PHE A 149 -0.16 2.34 6.81
N ARG A 150 -0.79 1.43 7.56
CA ARG A 150 -1.63 1.85 8.69
C ARG A 150 -0.84 2.63 9.75
N PRO A 151 0.31 2.16 10.22
CA PRO A 151 1.07 2.96 11.17
C PRO A 151 1.46 4.33 10.62
N GLN A 152 1.79 4.41 9.35
CA GLN A 152 2.18 5.67 8.75
C GLN A 152 1.00 6.62 8.61
N LEU A 153 -0.17 6.09 8.29
CA LEU A 153 -1.39 6.87 8.22
C LEU A 153 -1.68 7.52 9.58
N ILE A 154 -1.57 6.73 10.63
CA ILE A 154 -1.81 7.22 11.98
C ILE A 154 -0.76 8.26 12.36
N GLU A 155 0.49 7.95 12.16
CA GLU A 155 1.58 8.85 12.54
C GLU A 155 1.45 10.20 11.83
N THR A 156 1.07 10.18 10.58
CA THR A 156 1.02 11.41 9.78
C THR A 156 -0.17 12.29 10.14
N HIS A 157 -1.30 11.71 10.48
CA HIS A 157 -2.55 12.46 10.56
C HIS A 157 -3.20 12.54 11.95
N ALA A 158 -2.67 11.84 12.94
CA ALA A 158 -3.33 11.79 14.25
C ALA A 158 -3.51 13.17 14.87
N LYS A 159 -2.51 14.04 14.72
CA LYS A 159 -2.58 15.36 15.33
C LYS A 159 -3.68 16.22 14.74
N ASP A 160 -3.98 16.02 13.46
CA ASP A 160 -5.01 16.80 12.79
C ASP A 160 -6.39 16.48 13.35
N LEU A 161 -6.51 15.37 14.06
CA LEU A 161 -7.78 14.98 14.68
C LEU A 161 -7.81 15.26 16.17
N GLY A 162 -6.87 16.08 16.65
CA GLY A 162 -6.84 16.43 18.06
C GLY A 162 -6.25 15.37 18.96
N HIS A 163 -5.72 14.29 18.38
CA HIS A 163 -5.01 13.28 19.14
C HIS A 163 -3.60 13.78 19.46
N GLU A 164 -3.13 13.50 20.66
CA GLU A 164 -1.82 13.99 21.08
C GLU A 164 -0.68 13.24 20.43
N GLY A 165 -1.01 12.45 19.44
CA GLY A 165 -0.01 11.83 18.63
C GLY A 165 0.46 10.50 19.18
N GLU A 166 1.52 10.04 18.58
CA GLU A 166 2.04 8.72 18.84
C GLU A 166 2.52 8.56 20.27
N ALA A 167 3.06 9.64 20.82
CA ALA A 167 3.56 9.57 22.18
C ALA A 167 2.44 9.18 23.13
N GLN A 168 1.29 9.81 22.99
CA GLN A 168 0.16 9.48 23.84
C GLN A 168 -0.38 8.10 23.55
N THR A 169 -0.44 7.75 22.28
CA THR A 169 -0.91 6.43 21.91
C THR A 169 -0.03 5.34 22.49
N LYS A 170 1.28 5.58 22.47
CA LYS A 170 2.21 4.61 23.01
C LYS A 170 2.16 4.56 24.53
N GLU A 171 2.00 5.73 25.13
CA GLU A 171 1.95 5.81 26.58
C GLU A 171 0.70 5.24 27.15
N ALA A 172 -0.42 5.42 26.46
CA ALA A 172 -1.68 4.90 26.93
C ALA A 172 -1.64 3.41 27.20
N PRO A 173 -1.12 2.61 26.29
CA PRO A 173 -0.97 1.17 26.60
C PRO A 173 -0.03 0.91 27.77
N ALA A 174 1.03 1.70 27.86
CA ALA A 174 1.98 1.53 28.93
C ALA A 174 1.38 1.95 30.27
N ALA A 175 0.62 3.01 30.24
CA ALA A 175 -0.01 3.51 31.45
C ALA A 175 -1.21 2.69 31.84
N GLY A 176 -1.84 2.09 30.86
CA GLY A 176 -3.05 1.29 31.11
C GLY A 176 -2.78 -0.06 31.70
#